data_1e32b6ae16df674798a3ee9fe8e4cb46
#
_entry.id   1e32b6ae16df674798a3ee9fe8e4cb46
#
_cell.length_a   1.000
_cell.length_b   1.000
_cell.length_c   1.000
_cell.angle_alpha   90.00
_cell.angle_beta   90.00
_cell.angle_gamma   90.00
#
_symmetry.space_group_name_H-M   'P 1'
#
loop_
_entity.id
_entity.type
_entity.pdbx_description
1 polymer ?
#
loop_
_entity_poly.entity_id
_entity_poly.type
_entity_poly.pdbx_seq_one_letter_code
_entity_poly.pdbx_strand_id
1 'polypeptide(L)'
;MPLPKISTPTYELVLPSSGRKIKYRPFLVKEEKILIIALESQDQKQIANSIKSILSNCILTRGTKVDKLSTFDIEYLFLNVRGKSVGEQIEVMVTCPDDEKTQVPMSINIDSIKVEKSKDHKTDIKLDDQYTLKMRYPSLNEFIKSNFSVEEMKVDDTFDLIAVSYTHLTLPTTTI
;
A
#
# COMPACT_ATOMS: atom_id res chain seq x y z
N MET A 1 -0.09 -21.87 36.82
CA MET A 1 0.80 -22.11 35.69
C MET A 1 0.65 -20.96 34.70
N PRO A 2 1.71 -20.26 34.30
CA PRO A 2 1.60 -19.26 33.24
C PRO A 2 1.27 -19.99 31.92
N LEU A 3 0.32 -19.40 31.15
CA LEU A 3 -0.02 -19.92 29.82
C LEU A 3 1.22 -19.91 28.90
N PRO A 4 1.42 -20.95 28.07
CA PRO A 4 2.55 -20.98 27.15
C PRO A 4 2.47 -19.78 26.19
N LYS A 5 3.57 -19.05 26.07
CA LYS A 5 3.68 -17.97 25.08
C LYS A 5 3.79 -18.60 23.70
N ILE A 6 2.74 -18.46 22.91
CA ILE A 6 2.75 -18.87 21.51
C ILE A 6 3.68 -17.89 20.76
N SER A 7 4.82 -18.37 20.27
CA SER A 7 5.69 -17.59 19.40
C SER A 7 5.11 -17.59 17.97
N THR A 8 4.73 -16.43 17.49
CA THR A 8 4.35 -16.27 16.09
C THR A 8 5.61 -16.18 15.21
N PRO A 9 5.63 -16.80 14.04
CA PRO A 9 6.73 -16.67 13.10
C PRO A 9 6.89 -15.19 12.67
N THR A 10 8.12 -14.79 12.38
CA THR A 10 8.43 -13.43 11.93
C THR A 10 9.12 -13.50 10.57
N TYR A 11 8.71 -12.60 9.68
CA TYR A 11 9.24 -12.49 8.32
C TYR A 11 9.82 -11.11 8.08
N GLU A 12 10.66 -11.00 7.04
CA GLU A 12 11.25 -9.74 6.60
C GLU A 12 10.76 -9.40 5.21
N LEU A 13 10.49 -8.12 4.96
CA LEU A 13 10.09 -7.56 3.68
C LEU A 13 10.87 -6.29 3.41
N VAL A 14 11.22 -6.07 2.15
CA VAL A 14 11.81 -4.82 1.67
C VAL A 14 10.71 -3.96 1.05
N LEU A 15 10.48 -2.77 1.58
CA LEU A 15 9.49 -1.84 1.04
C LEU A 15 9.92 -1.35 -0.34
N PRO A 16 9.08 -1.47 -1.37
CA PRO A 16 9.42 -1.08 -2.74
C PRO A 16 9.75 0.42 -2.88
N SER A 17 9.06 1.30 -2.13
CA SER A 17 9.28 2.75 -2.24
C SER A 17 10.67 3.19 -1.79
N SER A 18 11.10 2.70 -0.63
CA SER A 18 12.27 3.20 0.11
C SER A 18 13.44 2.23 0.20
N GLY A 19 13.24 0.95 -0.18
CA GLY A 19 14.22 -0.10 0.05
C GLY A 19 14.43 -0.48 1.54
N ARG A 20 13.63 0.07 2.43
CA ARG A 20 13.74 -0.18 3.88
C ARG A 20 13.25 -1.58 4.22
N LYS A 21 14.05 -2.32 5.00
CA LYS A 21 13.64 -3.62 5.53
C LYS A 21 12.71 -3.43 6.73
N ILE A 22 11.61 -4.16 6.73
CA ILE A 22 10.66 -4.24 7.84
C ILE A 22 10.50 -5.69 8.27
N LYS A 23 10.30 -5.88 9.57
CA LYS A 23 9.91 -7.18 10.16
C LYS A 23 8.42 -7.17 10.43
N TYR A 24 7.76 -8.24 10.07
CA TYR A 24 6.32 -8.40 10.27
C TYR A 24 5.98 -9.82 10.72
N ARG A 25 4.80 -9.98 11.26
CA ARG A 25 4.20 -11.29 11.56
C ARG A 25 2.92 -11.49 10.73
N PRO A 26 2.51 -12.73 10.52
CA PRO A 26 1.18 -13.01 9.99
C PRO A 26 0.09 -12.41 10.89
N PHE A 27 -1.08 -12.16 10.34
CA PHE A 27 -2.22 -11.75 11.16
C PHE A 27 -2.79 -12.97 11.92
N LEU A 28 -3.41 -12.69 13.04
CA LEU A 28 -4.08 -13.69 13.87
C LEU A 28 -5.59 -13.70 13.53
N VAL A 29 -6.30 -14.69 14.01
CA VAL A 29 -7.76 -14.82 13.83
C VAL A 29 -8.52 -13.55 14.21
N LYS A 30 -8.05 -12.81 15.21
CA LYS A 30 -8.68 -11.54 15.62
C LYS A 30 -8.56 -10.45 14.55
N GLU A 31 -7.42 -10.36 13.86
CA GLU A 31 -7.22 -9.41 12.77
C GLU A 31 -8.02 -9.84 11.53
N GLU A 32 -8.07 -11.13 11.25
CA GLU A 32 -8.91 -11.68 10.18
C GLU A 32 -10.39 -11.37 10.39
N LYS A 33 -10.89 -11.55 11.61
CA LYS A 33 -12.28 -11.19 11.96
C LYS A 33 -12.58 -9.71 11.71
N ILE A 34 -11.65 -8.81 12.06
CA ILE A 34 -11.80 -7.38 11.80
C ILE A 34 -11.91 -7.12 10.29
N LEU A 35 -11.09 -7.79 9.48
CA LEU A 35 -11.12 -7.65 8.02
C LEU A 35 -12.45 -8.13 7.44
N ILE A 36 -12.95 -9.29 7.87
CA ILE A 36 -14.23 -9.84 7.39
C ILE A 36 -15.38 -8.88 7.71
N ILE A 37 -15.45 -8.38 8.94
CA ILE A 37 -16.49 -7.41 9.35
C ILE A 37 -16.41 -6.13 8.52
N ALA A 38 -15.19 -5.64 8.25
CA ALA A 38 -15.02 -4.46 7.41
C ALA A 38 -15.46 -4.70 5.97
N LEU A 39 -15.17 -5.87 5.39
CA LEU A 39 -15.61 -6.23 4.04
C LEU A 39 -17.13 -6.36 3.95
N GLU A 40 -17.78 -6.92 4.96
CA GLU A 40 -19.24 -7.01 5.04
C GLU A 40 -19.94 -5.65 5.09
N SER A 41 -19.29 -4.63 5.65
CA SER A 41 -19.85 -3.27 5.71
C SER A 41 -19.94 -2.59 4.35
N GLN A 42 -19.20 -3.06 3.35
CA GLN A 42 -19.05 -2.45 2.00
C GLN A 42 -18.60 -0.97 2.02
N ASP A 43 -18.18 -0.46 3.17
CA ASP A 43 -17.66 0.89 3.31
C ASP A 43 -16.14 0.89 3.06
N GLN A 44 -15.75 1.48 1.94
CA GLN A 44 -14.35 1.58 1.51
C GLN A 44 -13.45 2.24 2.55
N LYS A 45 -13.98 3.25 3.26
CA LYS A 45 -13.24 3.95 4.31
C LYS A 45 -13.02 3.06 5.54
N GLN A 46 -14.02 2.26 5.92
CA GLN A 46 -13.89 1.29 7.00
C GLN A 46 -12.90 0.18 6.62
N ILE A 47 -12.96 -0.33 5.39
CA ILE A 47 -12.01 -1.33 4.87
C ILE A 47 -10.59 -0.80 4.95
N ALA A 48 -10.32 0.41 4.43
CA ALA A 48 -8.99 1.02 4.46
C ALA A 48 -8.46 1.23 5.89
N ASN A 49 -9.29 1.70 6.81
CA ASN A 49 -8.92 1.88 8.22
C ASN A 49 -8.65 0.54 8.92
N SER A 50 -9.39 -0.51 8.58
CA SER A 50 -9.18 -1.86 9.12
C SER A 50 -7.87 -2.45 8.63
N ILE A 51 -7.56 -2.33 7.34
CA ILE A 51 -6.27 -2.74 6.77
C ILE A 51 -5.12 -2.02 7.47
N LYS A 52 -5.23 -0.70 7.65
CA LYS A 52 -4.26 0.12 8.37
C LYS A 52 -4.04 -0.38 9.81
N SER A 53 -5.11 -0.65 10.53
CA SER A 53 -5.07 -1.17 11.91
C SER A 53 -4.39 -2.53 11.97
N ILE A 54 -4.76 -3.46 11.08
CA ILE A 54 -4.20 -4.80 10.98
C ILE A 54 -2.70 -4.72 10.71
N LEU A 55 -2.28 -3.95 9.70
CA LEU A 55 -0.87 -3.81 9.35
C LEU A 55 -0.05 -3.17 10.47
N SER A 56 -0.62 -2.17 11.18
CA SER A 56 0.03 -1.56 12.34
C SER A 56 0.30 -2.57 13.46
N ASN A 57 -0.59 -3.55 13.64
CA ASN A 57 -0.42 -4.63 14.61
C ASN A 57 0.55 -5.73 14.14
N CYS A 58 0.67 -5.93 12.82
CA CYS A 58 1.53 -6.95 12.24
C CYS A 58 2.98 -6.50 12.09
N ILE A 59 3.25 -5.20 11.95
CA ILE A 59 4.61 -4.65 11.82
C ILE A 59 5.31 -4.68 13.18
N LEU A 60 6.49 -5.31 13.21
CA LEU A 60 7.32 -5.44 14.41
C LEU A 60 8.45 -4.41 14.44
N THR A 61 8.78 -3.80 13.32
CA THR A 61 9.85 -2.80 13.20
C THR A 61 9.43 -1.48 13.86
N ARG A 62 10.14 -1.09 14.92
CA ARG A 62 9.90 0.17 15.62
C ARG A 62 10.07 1.39 14.70
N GLY A 63 9.21 2.38 14.86
CA GLY A 63 9.29 3.65 14.12
C GLY A 63 8.70 3.58 12.69
N THR A 64 8.14 2.46 12.27
CA THR A 64 7.39 2.35 11.02
C THR A 64 5.94 2.71 11.29
N LYS A 65 5.49 3.82 10.70
CA LYS A 65 4.09 4.27 10.78
C LYS A 65 3.41 3.96 9.46
N VAL A 66 2.37 3.12 9.48
CA VAL A 66 1.60 2.72 8.28
C VAL A 66 1.03 3.94 7.56
N ASP A 67 0.62 4.97 8.31
CA ASP A 67 0.08 6.22 7.75
C ASP A 67 1.02 6.97 6.81
N LYS A 68 2.32 6.76 6.97
CA LYS A 68 3.37 7.44 6.19
C LYS A 68 3.90 6.58 5.04
N LEU A 69 3.44 5.34 4.93
CA LEU A 69 3.80 4.47 3.82
C LEU A 69 3.04 4.88 2.57
N SER A 70 3.64 4.66 1.42
CA SER A 70 2.96 4.82 0.13
C SER A 70 1.87 3.75 -0.04
N THR A 71 0.88 4.03 -0.86
CA THR A 71 -0.25 3.11 -1.10
C THR A 71 0.24 1.74 -1.58
N PHE A 72 1.11 1.71 -2.57
CA PHE A 72 1.64 0.45 -3.10
C PHE A 72 2.57 -0.30 -2.12
N ASP A 73 3.24 0.38 -1.18
CA ASP A 73 3.96 -0.29 -0.08
C ASP A 73 2.99 -1.01 0.86
N ILE A 74 1.83 -0.38 1.12
CA ILE A 74 0.79 -0.94 1.98
C ILE A 74 0.15 -2.13 1.31
N GLU A 75 -0.19 -2.03 0.03
CA GLU A 75 -0.73 -3.13 -0.77
C GLU A 75 0.24 -4.32 -0.83
N TYR A 76 1.51 -4.05 -1.11
CA TYR A 76 2.55 -5.06 -1.16
C TYR A 76 2.78 -5.72 0.20
N LEU A 77 2.79 -4.94 1.28
CA LEU A 77 2.89 -5.45 2.65
C LEU A 77 1.67 -6.30 3.02
N PHE A 78 0.46 -5.81 2.72
CA PHE A 78 -0.77 -6.54 3.00
C PHE A 78 -0.82 -7.88 2.27
N LEU A 79 -0.44 -7.90 1.00
CA LEU A 79 -0.37 -9.10 0.19
C LEU A 79 0.58 -10.14 0.82
N ASN A 80 1.78 -9.72 1.25
CA ASN A 80 2.75 -10.60 1.89
C ASN A 80 2.28 -11.08 3.28
N VAL A 81 1.67 -10.20 4.09
CA VAL A 81 1.10 -10.58 5.39
C VAL A 81 -0.02 -11.61 5.18
N ARG A 82 -0.90 -11.40 4.20
CA ARG A 82 -1.96 -12.35 3.85
C ARG A 82 -1.39 -13.69 3.38
N GLY A 83 -0.40 -13.67 2.48
CA GLY A 83 0.24 -14.87 1.96
C GLY A 83 0.81 -15.75 3.08
N LYS A 84 1.47 -15.14 4.05
CA LYS A 84 2.05 -15.87 5.21
C LYS A 84 1.01 -16.23 6.28
N SER A 85 -0.21 -15.73 6.20
CA SER A 85 -1.29 -16.03 7.16
C SER A 85 -2.22 -17.13 6.67
N VAL A 86 -2.65 -17.07 5.42
CA VAL A 86 -3.68 -17.95 4.84
C VAL A 86 -3.10 -18.91 3.81
N GLY A 87 -2.01 -18.53 3.16
CA GLY A 87 -1.35 -19.31 2.12
C GLY A 87 -0.87 -18.46 0.96
N GLU A 88 0.16 -18.91 0.29
CA GLU A 88 0.87 -18.20 -0.77
C GLU A 88 0.18 -18.31 -2.13
N GLN A 89 -0.73 -19.26 -2.29
CA GLN A 89 -1.51 -19.46 -3.52
C GLN A 89 -2.91 -18.89 -3.37
N ILE A 90 -3.35 -18.14 -4.37
CA ILE A 90 -4.69 -17.60 -4.47
C ILE A 90 -5.32 -18.17 -5.73
N GLU A 91 -6.48 -18.80 -5.58
CA GLU A 91 -7.30 -19.22 -6.70
C GLU A 91 -8.33 -18.12 -6.99
N VAL A 92 -8.35 -17.66 -8.21
CA VAL A 92 -9.30 -16.64 -8.70
C VAL A 92 -9.99 -17.16 -9.97
N MET A 93 -11.25 -16.80 -10.12
CA MET A 93 -11.98 -17.03 -11.37
C MET A 93 -11.81 -15.80 -12.25
N VAL A 94 -11.16 -15.97 -13.40
CA VAL A 94 -10.92 -14.88 -14.36
C VAL A 94 -11.91 -15.05 -15.51
N THR A 95 -12.64 -13.99 -15.83
CA THR A 95 -13.53 -13.97 -16.99
C THR A 95 -12.71 -13.75 -18.25
N CYS A 96 -12.91 -14.61 -19.25
CA CYS A 96 -12.25 -14.48 -20.55
C CYS A 96 -12.65 -13.17 -21.24
N PRO A 97 -11.68 -12.39 -21.75
CA PRO A 97 -11.98 -11.14 -22.44
C PRO A 97 -12.65 -11.33 -23.80
N ASP A 98 -12.56 -12.54 -24.38
CA ASP A 98 -13.09 -12.81 -25.74
C ASP A 98 -14.63 -12.91 -25.78
N ASP A 99 -15.22 -13.53 -24.75
CA ASP A 99 -16.67 -13.79 -24.70
C ASP A 99 -17.37 -13.14 -23.50
N GLU A 100 -16.59 -12.57 -22.56
CA GLU A 100 -17.05 -11.92 -21.31
C GLU A 100 -17.96 -12.80 -20.44
N LYS A 101 -18.00 -14.10 -20.70
CA LYS A 101 -18.90 -15.08 -20.02
C LYS A 101 -18.16 -16.25 -19.43
N THR A 102 -17.16 -16.78 -20.13
CA THR A 102 -16.42 -17.97 -19.69
C THR A 102 -15.50 -17.62 -18.54
N GLN A 103 -15.66 -18.31 -17.42
CA GLN A 103 -14.79 -18.16 -16.25
C GLN A 103 -13.80 -19.31 -16.19
N VAL A 104 -12.52 -18.97 -16.08
CA VAL A 104 -11.42 -19.93 -15.98
C VAL A 104 -10.74 -19.79 -14.61
N PRO A 105 -10.53 -20.89 -13.88
CA PRO A 105 -9.78 -20.85 -12.63
C PRO A 105 -8.31 -20.57 -12.91
N MET A 106 -7.75 -19.58 -12.20
CA MET A 106 -6.34 -19.20 -12.28
C MET A 106 -5.73 -19.22 -10.89
N SER A 107 -4.57 -19.87 -10.76
CA SER A 107 -3.80 -19.86 -9.51
C SER A 107 -2.67 -18.84 -9.60
N ILE A 108 -2.62 -17.92 -8.65
CA ILE A 108 -1.60 -16.88 -8.55
C ILE A 108 -0.75 -17.15 -7.30
N ASN A 109 0.57 -17.21 -7.49
CA ASN A 109 1.50 -17.30 -6.37
C ASN A 109 1.90 -15.89 -5.92
N ILE A 110 1.56 -15.55 -4.67
CA ILE A 110 1.85 -14.24 -4.07
C ILE A 110 3.35 -13.94 -4.02
N ASP A 111 4.18 -14.94 -3.73
CA ASP A 111 5.64 -14.75 -3.64
C ASP A 111 6.29 -14.38 -4.99
N SER A 112 5.60 -14.64 -6.10
CA SER A 112 6.06 -14.24 -7.43
C SER A 112 5.78 -12.78 -7.77
N ILE A 113 4.88 -12.13 -7.02
CA ILE A 113 4.47 -10.76 -7.27
C ILE A 113 5.57 -9.80 -6.80
N LYS A 114 6.07 -8.98 -7.72
CA LYS A 114 7.10 -7.97 -7.45
C LYS A 114 6.64 -6.63 -7.97
N VAL A 115 7.03 -5.58 -7.27
CA VAL A 115 6.81 -4.20 -7.73
C VAL A 115 7.94 -3.83 -8.68
N GLU A 116 7.59 -3.57 -9.93
CA GLU A 116 8.52 -3.09 -10.94
C GLU A 116 8.53 -1.56 -10.96
N LYS A 117 9.73 -1.00 -11.01
CA LYS A 117 9.94 0.44 -11.20
C LYS A 117 10.56 0.66 -12.57
N SER A 118 10.04 1.65 -13.30
CA SER A 118 10.68 2.10 -14.53
C SER A 118 12.10 2.56 -14.24
N LYS A 119 13.04 2.25 -15.16
CA LYS A 119 14.43 2.70 -15.06
C LYS A 119 14.56 4.23 -15.10
N ASP A 120 13.61 4.89 -15.73
CA ASP A 120 13.55 6.35 -15.87
C ASP A 120 12.80 7.05 -14.74
N HIS A 121 12.36 6.28 -13.72
CA HIS A 121 11.65 6.83 -12.59
C HIS A 121 12.57 7.75 -11.77
N LYS A 122 12.26 9.05 -11.77
CA LYS A 122 12.99 10.08 -11.04
C LYS A 122 12.03 10.81 -10.10
N THR A 123 12.48 11.08 -8.90
CA THR A 123 11.76 11.90 -7.93
C THR A 123 11.95 13.39 -8.18
N ASP A 124 13.05 13.77 -8.81
CA ASP A 124 13.39 15.12 -9.11
C ASP A 124 13.16 15.40 -10.60
N ILE A 125 12.22 16.29 -10.90
CA ILE A 125 11.80 16.67 -12.25
C ILE A 125 12.25 18.12 -12.48
N LYS A 126 13.18 18.32 -13.41
CA LYS A 126 13.56 19.66 -13.87
C LYS A 126 12.42 20.23 -14.70
N LEU A 127 11.89 21.37 -14.29
CA LEU A 127 10.89 22.12 -15.07
C LEU A 127 11.58 23.06 -16.06
N ASP A 128 12.58 23.80 -15.55
CA ASP A 128 13.43 24.69 -16.34
C ASP A 128 14.82 24.84 -15.67
N ASP A 129 15.62 25.80 -16.09
CA ASP A 129 16.95 26.04 -15.51
C ASP A 129 16.90 26.64 -14.08
N GLN A 130 15.75 27.15 -13.67
CA GLN A 130 15.56 27.80 -12.36
C GLN A 130 14.77 26.93 -11.38
N TYR A 131 13.93 26.00 -11.86
CA TYR A 131 13.00 25.25 -11.03
C TYR A 131 13.17 23.75 -11.17
N THR A 132 13.24 23.08 -10.03
CA THR A 132 13.22 21.63 -9.93
C THR A 132 12.10 21.22 -8.98
N LEU A 133 11.20 20.37 -9.46
CA LEU A 133 10.10 19.80 -8.69
C LEU A 133 10.53 18.49 -8.06
N LYS A 134 10.43 18.38 -6.74
CA LYS A 134 10.68 17.14 -6.02
C LYS A 134 9.37 16.44 -5.68
N MET A 135 9.18 15.26 -6.26
CA MET A 135 7.98 14.45 -6.06
C MET A 135 8.16 13.41 -4.96
N ARG A 136 7.08 13.06 -4.31
CA ARG A 136 6.99 11.91 -3.41
C ARG A 136 5.73 11.10 -3.71
N TYR A 137 5.70 9.87 -3.24
CA TYR A 137 4.48 9.07 -3.33
C TYR A 137 3.45 9.56 -2.31
N PRO A 138 2.16 9.59 -2.67
CA PRO A 138 1.10 9.92 -1.72
C PRO A 138 1.03 8.87 -0.61
N SER A 139 0.77 9.32 0.60
CA SER A 139 0.53 8.44 1.73
C SER A 139 -0.91 7.90 1.71
N LEU A 140 -1.15 6.80 2.45
CA LEU A 140 -2.50 6.23 2.58
C LEU A 140 -3.53 7.26 3.05
N ASN A 141 -3.19 8.08 4.02
CA ASN A 141 -4.12 9.08 4.54
C ASN A 141 -4.48 10.15 3.51
N GLU A 142 -3.54 10.57 2.70
CA GLU A 142 -3.75 11.50 1.59
C GLU A 142 -4.62 10.86 0.52
N PHE A 143 -4.31 9.61 0.16
CA PHE A 143 -5.11 8.84 -0.79
C PHE A 143 -6.56 8.64 -0.33
N ILE A 144 -6.78 8.28 0.95
CA ILE A 144 -8.13 8.13 1.50
C ILE A 144 -8.88 9.46 1.48
N LYS A 145 -8.24 10.56 1.84
CA LYS A 145 -8.89 11.88 1.82
C LYS A 145 -9.31 12.30 0.42
N SER A 146 -8.47 12.09 -0.58
CA SER A 146 -8.77 12.51 -1.96
C SER A 146 -9.80 11.61 -2.65
N ASN A 147 -9.81 10.29 -2.37
CA ASN A 147 -10.70 9.37 -3.09
C ASN A 147 -12.04 9.12 -2.39
N PHE A 148 -12.13 9.28 -1.06
CA PHE A 148 -13.36 8.97 -0.32
C PHE A 148 -14.07 10.20 0.26
N SER A 149 -13.58 11.40 -0.02
CA SER A 149 -14.22 12.66 0.43
C SER A 149 -15.08 13.32 -0.63
N VAL A 150 -15.18 12.73 -1.85
CA VAL A 150 -15.77 13.41 -3.01
C VAL A 150 -16.84 12.52 -3.63
N GLU A 151 -18.09 12.95 -3.51
CA GLU A 151 -19.23 12.36 -4.25
C GLU A 151 -19.16 12.65 -5.76
N GLU A 152 -18.39 13.67 -6.19
CA GLU A 152 -18.07 13.99 -7.57
C GLU A 152 -16.63 14.51 -7.66
N MET A 153 -15.77 13.82 -8.42
CA MET A 153 -14.40 14.24 -8.68
C MET A 153 -14.40 15.55 -9.48
N LYS A 154 -14.15 16.68 -8.82
CA LYS A 154 -13.96 17.97 -9.48
C LYS A 154 -12.51 18.11 -9.95
N VAL A 155 -12.30 18.97 -10.95
CA VAL A 155 -10.94 19.26 -11.47
C VAL A 155 -10.00 19.73 -10.35
N ASP A 156 -10.55 20.48 -9.37
CA ASP A 156 -9.82 20.95 -8.20
C ASP A 156 -9.29 19.80 -7.33
N ASP A 157 -10.06 18.71 -7.16
CA ASP A 157 -9.66 17.54 -6.37
C ASP A 157 -8.51 16.77 -7.02
N THR A 158 -8.49 16.70 -8.35
CA THR A 158 -7.38 16.11 -9.11
C THR A 158 -6.13 16.96 -8.97
N PHE A 159 -6.27 18.29 -8.97
CA PHE A 159 -5.17 19.20 -8.76
C PHE A 159 -4.60 19.07 -7.33
N ASP A 160 -5.46 18.97 -6.32
CA ASP A 160 -5.05 18.76 -4.95
C ASP A 160 -4.30 17.43 -4.76
N LEU A 161 -4.75 16.35 -5.42
CA LEU A 161 -4.05 15.06 -5.39
C LEU A 161 -2.64 15.17 -5.99
N ILE A 162 -2.50 15.88 -7.10
CA ILE A 162 -1.20 16.13 -7.73
C ILE A 162 -0.35 17.03 -6.82
N ALA A 163 -0.92 18.11 -6.29
CA ALA A 163 -0.23 19.06 -5.43
C ALA A 163 0.29 18.41 -4.13
N VAL A 164 -0.46 17.50 -3.55
CA VAL A 164 -0.04 16.73 -2.35
C VAL A 164 1.15 15.82 -2.64
N SER A 165 1.34 15.40 -3.89
CA SER A 165 2.44 14.51 -4.28
C SER A 165 3.79 15.21 -4.39
N TYR A 166 3.86 16.54 -4.46
CA TYR A 166 5.16 17.22 -4.44
C TYR A 166 5.51 17.76 -3.05
N THR A 167 6.80 17.75 -2.73
CA THR A 167 7.29 18.13 -1.41
C THR A 167 8.02 19.46 -1.39
N HIS A 168 8.59 19.86 -2.51
CA HIS A 168 9.48 21.02 -2.52
C HIS A 168 9.77 21.54 -3.94
N LEU A 169 9.69 22.86 -4.08
CA LEU A 169 10.17 23.58 -5.26
C LEU A 169 11.49 24.26 -4.87
N THR A 170 12.61 23.82 -5.46
CA THR A 170 13.92 24.41 -5.18
C THR A 170 14.30 25.40 -6.26
N LEU A 171 14.71 26.61 -5.84
CA LEU A 171 15.49 27.53 -6.68
C LEU A 171 16.95 27.08 -6.66
N PRO A 172 17.69 27.15 -7.79
CA PRO A 172 19.12 26.94 -7.76
C PRO A 172 19.74 28.01 -6.86
N THR A 173 20.47 27.57 -5.83
CA THR A 173 21.32 28.46 -5.03
C THR A 173 22.40 28.96 -5.94
N THR A 174 22.28 30.21 -6.38
CA THR A 174 23.37 30.93 -7.01
C THR A 174 24.42 31.13 -5.92
N THR A 175 25.47 30.32 -5.94
CA THR A 175 26.69 30.60 -5.19
C THR A 175 27.35 31.80 -5.88
N ILE A 176 27.31 32.96 -5.23
CA ILE A 176 28.14 34.11 -5.59
C ILE A 176 29.55 33.83 -5.13
#